data_b50083e5a7cd01183cb1a782aea617b2
#
_entry.id   b50083e5a7cd01183cb1a782aea617b2
#
_cell.length_a   1.000
_cell.length_b   1.000
_cell.length_c   1.000
_cell.angle_alpha   90.00
_cell.angle_beta   90.00
_cell.angle_gamma   90.00
#
_symmetry.space_group_name_H-M   'P 1'
#
loop_
_entity.id
_entity.type
_entity.pdbx_description
1 polymer ?
#
loop_
_entity_poly.entity_id
_entity_poly.type
_entity_poly.pdbx_seq_one_letter_code
_entity_poly.pdbx_strand_id
1 'polypeptide(L)'
;MLDAVLIHQCADPTLKPAIVEQFIAKAGSQDPLAVTVRSGNRVVLVPKPTTPEEALALIRDNLGGNTVRVGITQYPAGLGIVEAGQLKPDMVEPYENIRMGTTLCAKVFRIVSKWYGNPTAKEVLPQVMDDAVLAWQTGYFEGVAVFRAEDPGREGNARSETPGSEKSEKDIDPTKDGSAAESAIDTVASDPNKAGIRIDLSGIGARP
;
A
#
# COMPACT_ATOMS: atom_id res chain seq x y z
N MET A 1 20.37 -15.94 -12.34
CA MET A 1 20.09 -14.53 -12.67
C MET A 1 18.69 -14.50 -13.23
N LEU A 2 17.83 -13.64 -12.70
CA LEU A 2 16.54 -13.36 -13.31
C LEU A 2 16.78 -12.81 -14.71
N ASP A 3 16.05 -13.36 -15.69
CA ASP A 3 16.17 -12.92 -17.07
C ASP A 3 15.54 -11.53 -17.21
N ALA A 4 16.33 -10.54 -17.62
CA ALA A 4 15.84 -9.18 -17.86
C ALA A 4 14.68 -9.17 -18.88
N VAL A 5 14.67 -10.10 -19.83
CA VAL A 5 13.60 -10.27 -20.81
C VAL A 5 12.29 -10.64 -20.12
N LEU A 6 12.32 -11.56 -19.14
CA LEU A 6 11.16 -11.96 -18.36
C LEU A 6 10.58 -10.76 -17.59
N ILE A 7 11.45 -9.97 -16.95
CA ILE A 7 11.02 -8.76 -16.23
C ILE A 7 10.31 -7.79 -17.17
N HIS A 8 10.90 -7.53 -18.34
CA HIS A 8 10.34 -6.60 -19.31
C HIS A 8 9.00 -7.03 -19.89
N GLN A 9 8.80 -8.34 -20.08
CA GLN A 9 7.56 -8.89 -20.65
C GLN A 9 6.41 -8.95 -19.66
N CYS A 10 6.71 -9.11 -18.37
CA CYS A 10 5.71 -9.40 -17.34
C CYS A 10 5.40 -8.20 -16.45
N ALA A 11 6.29 -7.21 -16.39
CA ALA A 11 6.13 -6.05 -15.52
C ALA A 11 4.96 -5.17 -15.95
N ASP A 12 4.39 -4.46 -14.98
CA ASP A 12 3.36 -3.45 -15.24
C ASP A 12 3.88 -2.39 -16.23
N PRO A 13 3.17 -2.16 -17.36
CA PRO A 13 3.64 -1.25 -18.41
C PRO A 13 3.70 0.22 -17.99
N THR A 14 3.09 0.59 -16.87
CA THR A 14 3.16 1.95 -16.33
C THR A 14 4.47 2.24 -15.61
N LEU A 15 5.23 1.19 -15.25
CA LEU A 15 6.55 1.31 -14.64
C LEU A 15 7.65 1.28 -15.71
N LYS A 16 8.61 2.21 -15.59
CA LYS A 16 9.82 2.15 -16.41
C LYS A 16 10.65 0.92 -16.02
N PRO A 17 11.25 0.20 -16.98
CA PRO A 17 12.06 -0.99 -16.70
C PRO A 17 13.11 -0.79 -15.61
N ALA A 18 13.83 0.32 -15.63
CA ALA A 18 14.83 0.65 -14.62
C ALA A 18 14.26 0.77 -13.20
N ILE A 19 12.99 1.16 -13.04
CA ILE A 19 12.30 1.20 -11.74
C ILE A 19 12.02 -0.22 -11.27
N VAL A 20 11.56 -1.09 -12.17
CA VAL A 20 11.27 -2.51 -11.85
C VAL A 20 12.54 -3.25 -11.45
N GLU A 21 13.63 -3.06 -12.19
CA GLU A 21 14.93 -3.65 -11.86
C GLU A 21 15.43 -3.20 -10.48
N GLN A 22 15.37 -1.90 -10.20
CA GLN A 22 15.74 -1.36 -8.88
C GLN A 22 14.83 -1.88 -7.77
N PHE A 23 13.53 -1.98 -8.02
CA PHE A 23 12.57 -2.53 -7.07
C PHE A 23 12.91 -3.98 -6.72
N ILE A 24 13.11 -4.85 -7.73
CA ILE A 24 13.47 -6.25 -7.50
C ILE A 24 14.82 -6.37 -6.81
N ALA A 25 15.80 -5.54 -7.18
CA ALA A 25 17.11 -5.55 -6.56
C ALA A 25 17.08 -5.16 -5.08
N LYS A 26 16.21 -4.20 -4.68
CA LYS A 26 16.14 -3.67 -3.31
C LYS A 26 15.16 -4.39 -2.40
N ALA A 27 14.05 -4.86 -2.94
CA ALA A 27 12.94 -5.43 -2.17
C ALA A 27 12.59 -6.87 -2.55
N GLY A 28 13.08 -7.38 -3.66
CA GLY A 28 12.74 -8.67 -4.21
C GLY A 28 13.67 -9.81 -3.80
N SER A 29 13.50 -10.94 -4.48
CA SER A 29 14.34 -12.13 -4.41
C SER A 29 14.72 -12.61 -5.80
N GLN A 30 15.86 -13.28 -5.93
CA GLN A 30 16.22 -13.97 -7.17
C GLN A 30 15.62 -15.39 -7.26
N ASP A 31 15.07 -15.88 -6.14
CA ASP A 31 14.44 -17.19 -6.06
C ASP A 31 12.92 -17.04 -6.19
N PRO A 32 12.31 -17.61 -7.23
CA PRO A 32 10.85 -17.53 -7.43
C PRO A 32 10.05 -18.24 -6.34
N LEU A 33 10.65 -19.21 -5.66
CA LEU A 33 10.03 -19.94 -4.56
C LEU A 33 10.34 -19.32 -3.18
N ALA A 34 11.05 -18.19 -3.12
CA ALA A 34 11.38 -17.55 -1.85
C ALA A 34 10.13 -17.23 -1.03
N VAL A 35 10.09 -17.73 0.21
CA VAL A 35 9.05 -17.39 1.19
C VAL A 35 9.72 -16.72 2.37
N THR A 36 9.31 -15.49 2.68
CA THR A 36 9.76 -14.74 3.85
C THR A 36 8.61 -14.59 4.83
N VAL A 37 8.82 -15.05 6.05
CA VAL A 37 7.83 -14.98 7.14
C VAL A 37 8.32 -14.02 8.22
N ARG A 38 7.46 -13.11 8.66
CA ARG A 38 7.73 -12.17 9.75
C ARG A 38 6.62 -12.19 10.78
N SER A 39 7.00 -12.34 12.04
CA SER A 39 6.11 -12.17 13.19
C SER A 39 6.42 -10.83 13.86
N GLY A 40 5.59 -9.83 13.64
CA GLY A 40 5.92 -8.45 13.98
C GLY A 40 7.21 -7.99 13.30
N ASN A 41 8.20 -7.56 14.10
CA ASN A 41 9.50 -7.11 13.59
C ASN A 41 10.55 -8.23 13.45
N ARG A 42 10.20 -9.48 13.75
CA ARG A 42 11.15 -10.60 13.72
C ARG A 42 10.97 -11.43 12.46
N VAL A 43 12.07 -11.79 11.83
CA VAL A 43 12.08 -12.79 10.76
C VAL A 43 11.96 -14.18 11.38
N VAL A 44 11.01 -14.97 10.91
CA VAL A 44 10.85 -16.37 11.28
C VAL A 44 11.62 -17.20 10.27
N LEU A 45 12.54 -18.04 10.76
CA LEU A 45 13.27 -18.96 9.89
C LEU A 45 12.34 -20.10 9.49
N VAL A 46 12.13 -20.23 8.20
CA VAL A 46 11.37 -21.33 7.59
C VAL A 46 12.29 -22.14 6.68
N PRO A 47 12.01 -23.43 6.47
CA PRO A 47 12.72 -24.23 5.49
C PRO A 47 12.65 -23.57 4.11
N LYS A 48 13.74 -23.68 3.34
CA LYS A 48 13.74 -23.19 1.95
C LYS A 48 12.92 -24.15 1.10
N PRO A 49 11.81 -23.73 0.46
CA PRO A 49 11.02 -24.60 -0.40
C PRO A 49 11.80 -24.88 -1.69
N THR A 50 11.63 -26.10 -2.18
CA THR A 50 12.23 -26.60 -3.43
C THR A 50 11.20 -26.80 -4.53
N THR A 51 9.92 -26.85 -4.16
CA THR A 51 8.80 -26.97 -5.09
C THR A 51 7.73 -25.91 -4.82
N PRO A 52 6.89 -25.58 -5.82
CA PRO A 52 5.75 -24.68 -5.64
C PRO A 52 4.79 -25.14 -4.53
N GLU A 53 4.57 -26.45 -4.41
CA GLU A 53 3.68 -27.03 -3.40
C GLU A 53 4.20 -26.80 -1.99
N GLU A 54 5.52 -26.98 -1.78
CA GLU A 54 6.18 -26.69 -0.50
C GLU A 54 6.08 -25.20 -0.16
N ALA A 55 6.30 -24.31 -1.14
CA ALA A 55 6.14 -22.87 -0.94
C ALA A 55 4.70 -22.50 -0.56
N LEU A 56 3.70 -23.07 -1.24
CA LEU A 56 2.29 -22.85 -0.94
C LEU A 56 1.90 -23.41 0.44
N ALA A 57 2.45 -24.56 0.86
CA ALA A 57 2.25 -25.10 2.20
C ALA A 57 2.78 -24.14 3.27
N LEU A 58 4.03 -23.67 3.12
CA LEU A 58 4.62 -22.68 4.03
C LEU A 58 3.79 -21.39 4.12
N ILE A 59 3.24 -20.92 3.00
CA ILE A 59 2.36 -19.73 3.00
C ILE A 59 1.11 -20.03 3.81
N ARG A 60 0.42 -21.15 3.57
CA ARG A 60 -0.82 -21.53 4.30
C ARG A 60 -0.60 -21.62 5.81
N ASP A 61 0.50 -22.26 6.21
CA ASP A 61 0.81 -22.50 7.62
C ASP A 61 1.10 -21.20 8.39
N ASN A 62 1.48 -20.14 7.68
CA ASN A 62 1.86 -18.87 8.29
C ASN A 62 0.85 -17.74 8.05
N LEU A 63 -0.17 -17.94 7.19
CA LEU A 63 -1.22 -16.93 6.98
C LEU A 63 -2.06 -16.74 8.25
N GLY A 64 -2.50 -15.51 8.47
CA GLY A 64 -3.35 -15.12 9.61
C GLY A 64 -2.59 -14.72 10.87
N GLY A 65 -1.43 -15.35 11.15
CA GLY A 65 -0.60 -15.02 12.32
C GLY A 65 0.63 -14.21 12.00
N ASN A 66 1.11 -14.28 10.77
CA ASN A 66 2.37 -13.69 10.33
C ASN A 66 2.22 -12.87 9.04
N THR A 67 3.15 -11.97 8.80
CA THR A 67 3.31 -11.35 7.49
C THR A 67 4.12 -12.28 6.60
N VAL A 68 3.52 -12.75 5.52
CA VAL A 68 4.15 -13.65 4.56
C VAL A 68 4.37 -12.94 3.24
N ARG A 69 5.59 -13.03 2.71
CA ARG A 69 5.97 -12.51 1.40
C ARG A 69 6.54 -13.61 0.53
N VAL A 70 6.25 -13.55 -0.76
CA VAL A 70 6.53 -14.68 -1.65
C VAL A 70 7.06 -14.25 -3.01
N GLY A 71 7.94 -15.08 -3.54
CA GLY A 71 8.43 -15.02 -4.91
C GLY A 71 9.42 -13.89 -5.18
N ILE A 72 9.60 -13.63 -6.45
CA ILE A 72 10.57 -12.67 -6.99
C ILE A 72 10.34 -11.26 -6.48
N THR A 73 9.09 -10.82 -6.44
CA THR A 73 8.72 -9.47 -6.00
C THR A 73 8.51 -9.37 -4.49
N GLN A 74 8.61 -10.48 -3.77
CA GLN A 74 8.24 -10.55 -2.35
C GLN A 74 6.81 -10.02 -2.14
N TYR A 75 5.89 -10.55 -2.97
CA TYR A 75 4.47 -10.17 -2.94
C TYR A 75 3.85 -10.48 -1.57
N PRO A 76 3.02 -9.61 -1.00
CA PRO A 76 2.34 -9.87 0.28
C PRO A 76 1.25 -10.93 0.13
N ALA A 77 1.54 -12.19 0.48
CA ALA A 77 0.70 -13.34 0.22
C ALA A 77 -0.69 -13.28 0.89
N GLY A 78 -0.81 -12.56 2.01
CA GLY A 78 -2.10 -12.37 2.71
C GLY A 78 -2.99 -11.27 2.16
N LEU A 79 -2.58 -10.57 1.09
CA LEU A 79 -3.37 -9.47 0.55
C LEU A 79 -4.63 -9.96 -0.17
N GLY A 80 -5.80 -9.57 0.37
CA GLY A 80 -7.10 -9.98 -0.19
C GLY A 80 -7.49 -11.43 0.08
N ILE A 81 -6.73 -12.15 0.91
CA ILE A 81 -7.01 -13.53 1.31
C ILE A 81 -7.62 -13.52 2.70
N VAL A 82 -8.82 -14.07 2.83
CA VAL A 82 -9.53 -14.25 4.10
C VAL A 82 -9.34 -15.69 4.61
N GLU A 83 -9.34 -16.65 3.70
CA GLU A 83 -9.21 -18.09 4.02
C GLU A 83 -8.05 -18.71 3.24
N ALA A 84 -7.35 -19.65 3.86
CA ALA A 84 -6.21 -20.34 3.25
C ALA A 84 -6.54 -21.05 1.93
N GLY A 85 -7.80 -21.45 1.72
CA GLY A 85 -8.29 -22.05 0.48
C GLY A 85 -8.34 -21.11 -0.72
N GLN A 86 -8.27 -19.77 -0.49
CA GLN A 86 -8.24 -18.76 -1.55
C GLN A 86 -6.83 -18.52 -2.10
N LEU A 87 -5.82 -19.20 -1.55
CA LEU A 87 -4.45 -19.07 -2.00
C LEU A 87 -4.30 -19.62 -3.42
N LYS A 88 -3.86 -18.75 -4.34
CA LYS A 88 -3.65 -19.11 -5.73
C LYS A 88 -2.22 -19.61 -5.96
N PRO A 89 -2.01 -20.66 -6.77
CA PRO A 89 -0.69 -21.11 -7.17
C PRO A 89 0.14 -20.06 -7.90
N ASP A 90 -0.53 -19.13 -8.57
CA ASP A 90 0.05 -18.02 -9.33
C ASP A 90 1.06 -17.18 -8.53
N MET A 91 0.90 -17.14 -7.20
CA MET A 91 1.80 -16.36 -6.32
C MET A 91 3.25 -16.85 -6.35
N VAL A 92 3.46 -18.15 -6.65
CA VAL A 92 4.80 -18.78 -6.71
C VAL A 92 5.24 -19.04 -8.15
N GLU A 93 4.38 -18.78 -9.13
CA GLU A 93 4.72 -18.88 -10.53
C GLU A 93 5.47 -17.59 -10.94
N PRO A 94 6.67 -17.68 -11.53
CA PRO A 94 7.55 -16.51 -11.75
C PRO A 94 6.90 -15.38 -12.54
N TYR A 95 6.23 -15.72 -13.64
CA TYR A 95 5.58 -14.76 -14.53
C TYR A 95 4.46 -13.99 -13.82
N GLU A 96 3.56 -14.73 -13.18
CA GLU A 96 2.41 -14.16 -12.48
C GLU A 96 2.84 -13.37 -11.23
N ASN A 97 3.86 -13.85 -10.51
CA ASN A 97 4.42 -13.12 -9.37
C ASN A 97 4.99 -11.76 -9.77
N ILE A 98 5.75 -11.69 -10.88
CA ILE A 98 6.26 -10.41 -11.40
C ILE A 98 5.08 -9.52 -11.80
N ARG A 99 4.09 -10.02 -12.53
CA ARG A 99 2.94 -9.26 -12.98
C ARG A 99 2.14 -8.68 -11.79
N MET A 100 1.76 -9.51 -10.84
CA MET A 100 1.03 -9.09 -9.66
C MET A 100 1.83 -8.11 -8.80
N GLY A 101 3.10 -8.43 -8.57
CA GLY A 101 3.97 -7.64 -7.72
C GLY A 101 4.28 -6.28 -8.31
N THR A 102 4.54 -6.18 -9.60
CA THR A 102 4.83 -4.89 -10.25
C THR A 102 3.57 -4.03 -10.38
N THR A 103 2.40 -4.61 -10.62
CA THR A 103 1.12 -3.88 -10.61
C THR A 103 0.85 -3.26 -9.22
N LEU A 104 1.07 -4.02 -8.16
CA LEU A 104 0.92 -3.50 -6.80
C LEU A 104 2.02 -2.47 -6.46
N CYS A 105 3.26 -2.70 -6.91
CA CYS A 105 4.37 -1.76 -6.75
C CYS A 105 4.09 -0.43 -7.47
N ALA A 106 3.51 -0.47 -8.67
CA ALA A 106 3.10 0.73 -9.40
C ALA A 106 2.12 1.58 -8.59
N LYS A 107 1.15 0.94 -7.93
CA LYS A 107 0.24 1.62 -7.01
C LYS A 107 0.98 2.26 -5.84
N VAL A 108 1.86 1.51 -5.16
CA VAL A 108 2.66 2.03 -4.04
C VAL A 108 3.51 3.22 -4.49
N PHE A 109 4.16 3.11 -5.64
CA PHE A 109 4.96 4.18 -6.22
C PHE A 109 4.14 5.44 -6.51
N ARG A 110 2.90 5.30 -7.02
CA ARG A 110 1.98 6.43 -7.23
C ARG A 110 1.55 7.08 -5.93
N ILE A 111 1.29 6.30 -4.87
CA ILE A 111 0.93 6.85 -3.55
C ILE A 111 2.08 7.70 -3.01
N VAL A 112 3.31 7.17 -3.01
CA VAL A 112 4.50 7.88 -2.54
C VAL A 112 4.77 9.10 -3.41
N SER A 113 4.72 8.98 -4.74
CA SER A 113 4.92 10.11 -5.67
C SER A 113 3.89 11.22 -5.45
N LYS A 114 2.63 10.89 -5.22
CA LYS A 114 1.56 11.87 -4.93
C LYS A 114 1.85 12.64 -3.64
N TRP A 115 2.36 11.97 -2.60
CA TRP A 115 2.78 12.62 -1.35
C TRP A 115 3.89 13.66 -1.57
N TYR A 116 4.85 13.36 -2.46
CA TYR A 116 5.90 14.29 -2.89
C TYR A 116 5.42 15.34 -3.91
N GLY A 117 4.12 15.42 -4.22
CA GLY A 117 3.58 16.35 -5.21
C GLY A 117 3.89 15.97 -6.66
N ASN A 118 4.09 14.68 -6.95
CA ASN A 118 4.45 14.15 -8.28
C ASN A 118 5.70 14.81 -8.87
N PRO A 119 6.86 14.69 -8.22
CA PRO A 119 8.06 15.40 -8.61
C PRO A 119 8.55 14.95 -9.99
N THR A 120 8.96 15.93 -10.79
CA THR A 120 9.64 15.69 -12.07
C THR A 120 11.15 15.91 -11.98
N ALA A 121 11.61 16.52 -10.88
CA ALA A 121 13.01 16.79 -10.63
C ALA A 121 13.77 15.48 -10.36
N LYS A 122 14.86 15.27 -11.13
CA LYS A 122 15.64 14.02 -11.07
C LYS A 122 16.32 13.81 -9.72
N GLU A 123 16.59 14.88 -8.99
CA GLU A 123 17.23 14.87 -7.69
C GLU A 123 16.34 14.26 -6.59
N VAL A 124 15.01 14.36 -6.74
CA VAL A 124 14.03 13.85 -5.78
C VAL A 124 13.66 12.40 -6.07
N LEU A 125 13.77 11.94 -7.32
CA LEU A 125 13.35 10.59 -7.71
C LEU A 125 14.03 9.45 -6.93
N PRO A 126 15.33 9.52 -6.57
CA PRO A 126 15.94 8.49 -5.73
C PRO A 126 15.29 8.36 -4.35
N GLN A 127 14.93 9.48 -3.72
CA GLN A 127 14.23 9.47 -2.42
C GLN A 127 12.84 8.87 -2.54
N VAL A 128 12.08 9.25 -3.57
CA VAL A 128 10.76 8.65 -3.86
C VAL A 128 10.87 7.14 -4.04
N MET A 129 11.92 6.68 -4.73
CA MET A 129 12.16 5.26 -4.94
C MET A 129 12.50 4.53 -3.64
N ASP A 130 13.35 5.09 -2.81
CA ASP A 130 13.74 4.50 -1.53
C ASP A 130 12.55 4.41 -0.58
N ASP A 131 11.73 5.46 -0.51
CA ASP A 131 10.51 5.47 0.29
C ASP A 131 9.43 4.51 -0.26
N ALA A 132 9.31 4.37 -1.58
CA ALA A 132 8.42 3.38 -2.18
C ALA A 132 8.87 1.93 -1.86
N VAL A 133 10.18 1.67 -1.85
CA VAL A 133 10.74 0.37 -1.44
C VAL A 133 10.48 0.13 0.06
N LEU A 134 10.68 1.13 0.91
CA LEU A 134 10.38 1.02 2.33
C LEU A 134 8.89 0.79 2.58
N ALA A 135 8.03 1.53 1.88
CA ALA A 135 6.57 1.36 1.91
C ALA A 135 6.15 -0.04 1.46
N TRP A 136 6.80 -0.58 0.42
CA TRP A 136 6.61 -1.96 -0.01
C TRP A 136 6.98 -2.96 1.08
N GLN A 137 8.15 -2.79 1.70
CA GLN A 137 8.67 -3.71 2.71
C GLN A 137 7.85 -3.69 4.01
N THR A 138 7.38 -2.51 4.42
CA THR A 138 6.62 -2.33 5.67
C THR A 138 5.11 -2.49 5.48
N GLY A 139 4.59 -2.20 4.30
CA GLY A 139 3.15 -2.09 4.00
C GLY A 139 2.56 -0.74 4.38
N TYR A 140 3.38 0.20 4.87
CA TYR A 140 2.95 1.52 5.36
C TYR A 140 3.84 2.64 4.82
N PHE A 141 3.21 3.78 4.57
CA PHE A 141 3.90 5.03 4.27
C PHE A 141 3.12 6.20 4.90
N GLU A 142 3.79 7.01 5.73
CA GLU A 142 3.19 8.16 6.43
C GLU A 142 1.85 7.81 7.11
N GLY A 143 1.80 6.68 7.80
CA GLY A 143 0.61 6.19 8.49
C GLY A 143 -0.46 5.53 7.59
N VAL A 144 -0.26 5.54 6.27
CA VAL A 144 -1.19 4.94 5.30
C VAL A 144 -0.81 3.49 5.01
N ALA A 145 -1.76 2.56 5.14
CA ALA A 145 -1.58 1.16 4.71
C ALA A 145 -1.63 1.06 3.18
N VAL A 146 -0.47 1.16 2.52
CA VAL A 146 -0.35 1.37 1.05
C VAL A 146 -0.98 0.27 0.20
N PHE A 147 -1.02 -0.96 0.69
CA PHE A 147 -1.64 -2.06 -0.05
C PHE A 147 -3.18 -2.00 -0.05
N ARG A 148 -3.78 -1.36 0.97
CA ARG A 148 -5.24 -1.22 1.12
C ARG A 148 -5.76 0.15 0.69
N ALA A 149 -4.88 1.14 0.61
CA ALA A 149 -5.24 2.49 0.16
C ALA A 149 -5.78 2.48 -1.28
N GLU A 150 -6.54 3.48 -1.64
CA GLU A 150 -6.98 3.69 -3.02
C GLU A 150 -5.79 3.99 -3.94
N ASP A 151 -5.91 3.58 -5.21
CA ASP A 151 -4.88 3.84 -6.21
C ASP A 151 -5.08 5.24 -6.81
N PRO A 152 -4.14 6.19 -6.60
CA PRO A 152 -4.25 7.54 -7.15
C PRO A 152 -4.36 7.59 -8.68
N GLY A 153 -3.90 6.54 -9.38
CA GLY A 153 -3.97 6.45 -10.84
C GLY A 153 -5.35 6.03 -11.38
N ARG A 154 -6.25 5.53 -10.53
CA ARG A 154 -7.62 5.15 -10.93
C ARG A 154 -8.59 6.34 -11.03
N GLU A 155 -8.33 7.44 -10.35
CA GLU A 155 -9.19 8.63 -10.38
C GLU A 155 -9.32 9.25 -11.79
N GLY A 156 -8.35 9.00 -12.70
CA GLY A 156 -8.40 9.47 -14.09
C GLY A 156 -9.32 8.66 -15.02
N ASN A 157 -9.60 7.40 -14.71
CA ASN A 157 -10.42 6.51 -15.57
C ASN A 157 -11.89 6.39 -15.13
N ALA A 158 -12.22 6.79 -13.89
CA ALA A 158 -13.60 6.70 -13.39
C ALA A 158 -14.51 7.84 -13.89
N ARG A 159 -13.99 8.80 -14.65
CA ARG A 159 -14.77 9.96 -15.15
C ARG A 159 -15.34 9.78 -16.55
N SER A 160 -15.25 8.58 -17.12
CA SER A 160 -15.71 8.31 -18.50
C SER A 160 -16.90 7.37 -18.61
N GLU A 161 -17.50 6.90 -17.52
CA GLU A 161 -18.70 6.07 -17.62
C GLU A 161 -19.80 6.57 -16.66
N THR A 162 -20.49 7.63 -17.06
CA THR A 162 -21.82 7.92 -16.56
C THR A 162 -22.79 7.69 -17.72
N PRO A 163 -23.57 6.62 -17.73
CA PRO A 163 -24.74 6.54 -18.58
C PRO A 163 -25.77 7.55 -18.05
N GLY A 164 -26.24 8.39 -18.94
CA GLY A 164 -27.28 9.37 -18.65
C GLY A 164 -28.52 8.72 -18.04
N SER A 165 -29.06 9.37 -17.04
CA SER A 165 -30.46 9.16 -16.64
C SER A 165 -31.18 10.47 -16.65
N GLU A 166 -32.28 10.42 -17.34
CA GLU A 166 -33.17 11.47 -17.81
C GLU A 166 -33.78 12.29 -16.67
N LYS A 167 -34.07 13.53 -17.06
CA LYS A 167 -34.90 14.51 -16.37
C LYS A 167 -36.26 13.95 -16.00
N SER A 168 -36.73 14.30 -14.83
CA SER A 168 -38.13 14.54 -14.59
C SER A 168 -38.29 15.74 -13.67
N GLU A 169 -38.67 16.86 -14.30
CA GLU A 169 -39.19 18.03 -13.63
C GLU A 169 -40.56 17.68 -13.00
N LYS A 170 -40.76 18.13 -11.79
CA LYS A 170 -42.08 18.55 -11.34
C LYS A 170 -41.94 19.64 -10.29
N ASP A 171 -42.39 20.79 -10.71
CA ASP A 171 -42.73 21.96 -9.91
C ASP A 171 -43.67 21.61 -8.76
N ILE A 172 -43.50 22.30 -7.63
CA ILE A 172 -44.56 22.93 -6.85
C ILE A 172 -43.92 23.94 -5.88
N ASP A 173 -44.40 25.16 -5.99
CA ASP A 173 -44.09 26.42 -5.29
C ASP A 173 -44.86 26.53 -3.96
N PRO A 174 -44.65 27.64 -3.21
CA PRO A 174 -44.38 27.66 -1.76
C PRO A 174 -45.60 28.06 -0.94
N THR A 175 -45.52 27.91 0.36
CA THR A 175 -46.00 28.90 1.36
C THR A 175 -45.77 28.52 2.82
N LYS A 176 -45.17 29.45 3.53
CA LYS A 176 -45.56 30.05 4.83
C LYS A 176 -45.31 29.35 6.18
N ASP A 177 -44.58 30.14 6.92
CA ASP A 177 -44.75 30.57 8.32
C ASP A 177 -44.43 29.63 9.50
N GLY A 178 -43.53 30.18 10.32
CA GLY A 178 -43.84 30.27 11.74
C GLY A 178 -42.71 29.95 12.74
N SER A 179 -41.99 31.01 13.15
CA SER A 179 -41.62 31.30 14.55
C SER A 179 -40.70 30.38 15.37
N ALA A 180 -39.53 30.94 15.65
CA ALA A 180 -38.84 31.10 16.93
C ALA A 180 -38.71 29.93 17.90
N ALA A 181 -37.47 29.56 18.22
CA ALA A 181 -36.93 29.66 19.57
C ALA A 181 -35.42 29.37 19.59
N GLU A 182 -34.75 30.28 20.17
CA GLU A 182 -33.38 30.40 20.63
C GLU A 182 -32.92 29.18 21.45
N SER A 183 -31.72 28.66 21.15
CA SER A 183 -30.80 28.15 22.17
C SER A 183 -29.40 28.12 21.63
N ALA A 184 -28.60 29.07 22.06
CA ALA A 184 -27.17 29.14 21.89
C ALA A 184 -26.49 27.95 22.57
N ILE A 185 -25.70 27.18 21.84
CA ILE A 185 -24.66 26.34 22.42
C ILE A 185 -23.35 26.75 21.75
N ASP A 186 -22.53 27.33 22.57
CA ASP A 186 -21.18 27.83 22.38
C ASP A 186 -20.28 26.64 21.94
N THR A 187 -19.93 26.55 20.66
CA THR A 187 -18.89 25.64 20.19
C THR A 187 -17.57 26.38 20.22
N VAL A 188 -16.85 26.23 21.32
CA VAL A 188 -15.45 26.61 21.43
C VAL A 188 -14.65 25.79 20.42
N ALA A 189 -14.23 26.47 19.35
CA ALA A 189 -13.27 25.92 18.42
C ALA A 189 -11.94 25.71 19.15
N SER A 190 -11.59 24.45 19.44
CA SER A 190 -10.28 24.07 19.95
C SER A 190 -9.25 24.23 18.84
N ASP A 191 -8.44 25.28 18.95
CA ASP A 191 -7.25 25.49 18.12
C ASP A 191 -6.20 24.43 18.46
N PRO A 192 -5.83 23.52 17.52
CA PRO A 192 -4.89 22.45 17.78
C PRO A 192 -3.47 22.95 18.11
N ASN A 193 -3.16 24.22 17.83
CA ASN A 193 -1.86 24.82 18.16
C ASN A 193 -1.73 25.28 19.62
N LYS A 194 -2.79 25.15 20.45
CA LYS A 194 -2.77 25.52 21.88
C LYS A 194 -2.56 24.32 22.82
N ALA A 195 -2.40 23.10 22.33
CA ALA A 195 -2.03 21.93 23.11
C ALA A 195 -0.52 21.95 23.42
N GLY A 196 -0.10 22.83 24.30
CA GLY A 196 1.28 22.86 24.81
C GLY A 196 1.54 21.71 25.77
N ILE A 197 2.16 20.65 25.30
CA ILE A 197 2.71 19.61 26.16
C ILE A 197 3.94 20.21 26.84
N ARG A 198 3.81 20.61 28.11
CA ARG A 198 4.95 21.00 28.94
C ARG A 198 5.51 19.74 29.57
N ILE A 199 6.67 19.29 29.09
CA ILE A 199 7.46 18.24 29.75
C ILE A 199 8.30 18.92 30.80
N ASP A 200 8.04 18.63 32.08
CA ASP A 200 8.85 19.08 33.19
C ASP A 200 10.13 18.23 33.28
N LEU A 201 11.27 18.81 32.93
CA LEU A 201 12.57 18.18 32.96
C LEU A 201 13.38 18.51 34.23
N SER A 202 12.79 19.14 35.23
CA SER A 202 13.49 19.56 36.45
C SER A 202 13.97 18.42 37.35
N GLY A 203 13.59 17.16 37.04
CA GLY A 203 14.04 15.96 37.78
C GLY A 203 15.25 15.21 37.21
N ILE A 204 15.84 15.65 36.09
CA ILE A 204 16.97 14.96 35.45
C ILE A 204 18.25 15.72 35.77
N GLY A 205 18.89 15.38 36.88
CA GLY A 205 20.23 15.92 37.13
C GLY A 205 20.66 16.05 38.58
N ALA A 206 20.09 15.29 39.50
CA ALA A 206 20.68 15.19 40.86
C ALA A 206 21.07 13.75 41.16
N ARG A 207 22.34 13.44 40.97
CA ARG A 207 23.00 12.29 41.60
C ARG A 207 23.97 12.82 42.68
N PRO A 208 23.96 12.24 43.88
CA PRO A 208 24.98 12.48 44.88
C PRO A 208 26.30 11.84 44.46
#